data_6ff1527668a382bb907575d642d74458
#
_entry.id   6ff1527668a382bb907575d642d74458
#
_cell.length_a   1.000
_cell.length_b   1.000
_cell.length_c   1.000
_cell.angle_alpha   90.00
_cell.angle_beta   90.00
_cell.angle_gamma   90.00
#
_symmetry.space_group_name_H-M   'P 1'
#
loop_
_entity.id
_entity.type
_entity.pdbx_description
1 polymer ?
#
loop_
_entity_poly.entity_id
_entity_poly.type
_entity_poly.pdbx_seq_one_letter_code
_entity_poly.pdbx_strand_id
1 'polypeptide(L)'
;MLRNGTYFSTLIPAEPWLFDYYTRMGYASVFQYSVKEITVPEFIPSKEITVTSEVGCQKEVYEYLNSKLSGRTCCIQHSFEDFQVVMADLILSDGILVTARSENQINGLAIVYRRDKQLIISELFAESKDAEHSLLHHIKQFTGCRHMTQLLPPEKEQTQYPLGMARIINAKEVLQLYASAFP
;
A
#
# COMPACT_ATOMS: atom_id res chain seq x y z
N MET A 1 -24.47 -0.96 10.60
CA MET A 1 -23.86 -1.11 9.26
C MET A 1 -24.87 -1.12 8.12
N LEU A 2 -25.92 -1.97 8.11
CA LEU A 2 -26.90 -2.03 7.01
C LEU A 2 -27.60 -0.71 6.68
N ARG A 3 -27.72 0.22 7.62
CA ARG A 3 -28.40 1.52 7.40
C ARG A 3 -27.54 2.59 6.72
N ASN A 4 -26.27 2.36 6.47
CA ASN A 4 -25.33 3.38 6.02
C ASN A 4 -24.75 3.10 4.61
N GLY A 5 -25.43 2.27 3.78
CA GLY A 5 -24.93 1.95 2.44
C GLY A 5 -23.64 1.13 2.42
N THR A 6 -23.33 0.39 3.49
CA THR A 6 -22.14 -0.47 3.56
C THR A 6 -22.42 -1.77 2.82
N TYR A 7 -21.63 -2.06 1.78
CA TYR A 7 -21.78 -3.27 0.97
C TYR A 7 -20.88 -4.40 1.44
N PHE A 8 -19.66 -4.06 1.88
CA PHE A 8 -18.64 -5.03 2.29
C PHE A 8 -18.06 -4.65 3.66
N SER A 9 -17.59 -5.66 4.36
CA SER A 9 -16.66 -5.51 5.48
C SER A 9 -15.35 -6.17 5.10
N THR A 10 -14.23 -5.49 5.31
CA THR A 10 -12.89 -5.98 4.99
C THR A 10 -12.01 -5.93 6.22
N LEU A 11 -11.03 -6.81 6.28
CA LEU A 11 -10.03 -6.85 7.34
C LEU A 11 -8.73 -7.51 6.83
N ILE A 12 -7.64 -7.20 7.50
CA ILE A 12 -6.36 -7.88 7.35
C ILE A 12 -6.13 -8.64 8.67
N PRO A 13 -6.12 -9.99 8.66
CA PRO A 13 -5.82 -10.75 9.86
C PRO A 13 -4.39 -10.48 10.35
N ALA A 14 -4.23 -10.16 11.63
CA ALA A 14 -2.92 -9.88 12.21
C ALA A 14 -2.03 -11.13 12.30
N GLU A 15 -2.65 -12.32 12.39
CA GLU A 15 -1.96 -13.59 12.54
C GLU A 15 -2.53 -14.64 11.58
N PRO A 16 -1.73 -15.60 11.09
CA PRO A 16 -2.18 -16.61 10.12
C PRO A 16 -3.41 -17.41 10.57
N TRP A 17 -3.50 -17.78 11.86
CA TRP A 17 -4.63 -18.56 12.39
C TRP A 17 -5.96 -17.79 12.37
N LEU A 18 -5.92 -16.46 12.30
CA LEU A 18 -7.12 -15.63 12.23
C LEU A 18 -7.85 -15.76 10.90
N PHE A 19 -7.21 -16.22 9.83
CA PHE A 19 -7.91 -16.52 8.58
C PHE A 19 -8.98 -17.60 8.80
N ASP A 20 -8.68 -18.68 9.51
CA ASP A 20 -9.64 -19.73 9.84
C ASP A 20 -10.74 -19.22 10.77
N TYR A 21 -10.39 -18.39 11.74
CA TYR A 21 -11.35 -17.77 12.65
C TYR A 21 -12.37 -16.92 11.89
N TYR A 22 -11.92 -16.01 11.02
CA TYR A 22 -12.80 -15.13 10.28
C TYR A 22 -13.57 -15.87 9.17
N THR A 23 -13.05 -16.94 8.63
CA THR A 23 -13.80 -17.80 7.69
C THR A 23 -15.08 -18.36 8.34
N ARG A 24 -15.03 -18.77 9.61
CA ARG A 24 -16.21 -19.20 10.37
C ARG A 24 -17.23 -18.08 10.59
N MET A 25 -16.81 -16.81 10.46
CA MET A 25 -17.67 -15.62 10.52
C MET A 25 -18.18 -15.18 9.15
N GLY A 26 -17.95 -15.96 8.09
CA GLY A 26 -18.42 -15.68 6.73
C GLY A 26 -17.53 -14.75 5.92
N TYR A 27 -16.28 -14.56 6.32
CA TYR A 27 -15.28 -13.87 5.51
C TYR A 27 -14.60 -14.85 4.55
N ALA A 28 -14.27 -14.37 3.36
CA ALA A 28 -13.46 -15.09 2.39
C ALA A 28 -12.12 -14.38 2.16
N SER A 29 -11.05 -15.12 1.98
CA SER A 29 -9.75 -14.57 1.60
C SER A 29 -9.81 -14.13 0.12
N VAL A 30 -9.83 -12.83 -0.13
CA VAL A 30 -10.02 -12.25 -1.47
C VAL A 30 -8.89 -11.31 -1.87
N PHE A 31 -8.15 -10.79 -0.90
CA PHE A 31 -6.99 -9.94 -1.17
C PHE A 31 -5.72 -10.78 -1.07
N GLN A 32 -4.86 -10.63 -2.06
CA GLN A 32 -3.59 -11.32 -2.15
C GLN A 32 -2.47 -10.34 -2.47
N TYR A 33 -1.24 -10.74 -2.24
CA TYR A 33 -0.05 -10.01 -2.63
C TYR A 33 1.03 -10.98 -3.12
N SER A 34 1.97 -10.46 -3.88
CA SER A 34 3.24 -11.10 -4.21
C SER A 34 4.38 -10.35 -3.55
N VAL A 35 5.56 -10.95 -3.49
CA VAL A 35 6.75 -10.33 -2.92
C VAL A 35 7.87 -10.27 -3.93
N LYS A 36 8.67 -9.20 -3.86
CA LYS A 36 9.90 -9.04 -4.63
C LYS A 36 11.03 -8.62 -3.72
N GLU A 37 12.11 -9.40 -3.71
CA GLU A 37 13.33 -9.01 -3.02
C GLU A 37 14.08 -7.95 -3.83
N ILE A 38 14.41 -6.85 -3.16
CA ILE A 38 15.15 -5.74 -3.73
C ILE A 38 16.51 -5.67 -3.05
N THR A 39 17.56 -5.64 -3.87
CA THR A 39 18.89 -5.22 -3.43
C THR A 39 19.16 -3.85 -4.04
N VAL A 40 19.27 -2.83 -3.19
CA VAL A 40 19.50 -1.45 -3.65
C VAL A 40 20.83 -1.37 -4.39
N PRO A 41 20.84 -1.01 -5.68
CA PRO A 41 22.07 -0.90 -6.45
C PRO A 41 22.91 0.27 -5.96
N GLU A 42 24.18 0.30 -6.35
CA GLU A 42 24.97 1.52 -6.26
C GLU A 42 24.43 2.51 -7.30
N PHE A 43 24.02 3.65 -6.81
CA PHE A 43 23.36 4.67 -7.63
C PHE A 43 23.83 6.06 -7.21
N ILE A 44 24.08 6.92 -8.17
CA ILE A 44 24.37 8.33 -7.94
C ILE A 44 23.06 9.09 -8.21
N PRO A 45 22.43 9.65 -7.16
CA PRO A 45 21.17 10.38 -7.33
C PRO A 45 21.33 11.56 -8.30
N SER A 46 20.35 11.76 -9.16
CA SER A 46 20.25 12.95 -9.99
C SER A 46 20.07 14.19 -9.10
N LYS A 47 20.73 15.28 -9.45
CA LYS A 47 20.57 16.57 -8.76
C LYS A 47 19.18 17.20 -8.98
N GLU A 48 18.44 16.72 -9.97
CA GLU A 48 17.12 17.21 -10.33
C GLU A 48 16.01 16.58 -9.47
N ILE A 49 16.34 15.49 -8.74
CA ILE A 49 15.38 14.79 -7.88
C ILE A 49 15.77 15.02 -6.43
N THR A 50 14.88 15.68 -5.70
CA THR A 50 14.98 15.84 -4.25
C THR A 50 14.14 14.76 -3.58
N VAL A 51 14.73 14.04 -2.61
CA VAL A 51 14.04 13.01 -1.85
C VAL A 51 13.95 13.41 -0.39
N THR A 52 12.75 13.34 0.19
CA THR A 52 12.49 13.70 1.58
C THR A 52 11.66 12.63 2.29
N SER A 53 11.94 12.44 3.58
CA SER A 53 11.04 11.67 4.46
C SER A 53 9.96 12.61 5.00
N GLU A 54 8.71 12.21 4.83
CA GLU A 54 7.56 13.00 5.24
C GLU A 54 7.28 12.78 6.73
N VAL A 55 7.17 13.87 7.48
CA VAL A 55 6.96 13.85 8.95
C VAL A 55 5.50 14.06 9.34
N GLY A 56 4.60 14.19 8.37
CA GLY A 56 3.18 14.45 8.63
C GLY A 56 2.33 14.14 7.42
N CYS A 57 1.02 14.20 7.63
CA CYS A 57 0.06 13.97 6.58
C CYS A 57 -0.16 15.23 5.74
N GLN A 58 0.43 15.28 4.56
CA GLN A 58 0.24 16.37 3.61
C GLN A 58 -0.81 15.97 2.57
N LYS A 59 -1.73 16.88 2.27
CA LYS A 59 -2.82 16.63 1.32
C LYS A 59 -2.30 16.29 -0.09
N GLU A 60 -1.23 16.95 -0.53
CA GLU A 60 -0.58 16.68 -1.81
C GLU A 60 -0.03 15.25 -1.90
N VAL A 61 0.58 14.75 -0.81
CA VAL A 61 1.10 13.38 -0.73
C VAL A 61 -0.06 12.37 -0.81
N TYR A 62 -1.15 12.64 -0.10
CA TYR A 62 -2.37 11.85 -0.18
C TYR A 62 -2.94 11.84 -1.59
N GLU A 63 -3.07 13.00 -2.25
CA GLU A 63 -3.61 13.11 -3.60
C GLU A 63 -2.78 12.33 -4.62
N TYR A 64 -1.44 12.41 -4.52
CA TYR A 64 -0.55 11.61 -5.35
C TYR A 64 -0.77 10.10 -5.12
N LEU A 65 -0.72 9.63 -3.88
CA LEU A 65 -0.95 8.23 -3.52
C LEU A 65 -2.31 7.76 -4.02
N ASN A 66 -3.37 8.51 -3.74
CA ASN A 66 -4.73 8.16 -4.13
C ASN A 66 -4.89 8.08 -5.65
N SER A 67 -4.22 8.96 -6.41
CA SER A 67 -4.21 8.90 -7.88
C SER A 67 -3.63 7.59 -8.41
N LYS A 68 -2.59 7.04 -7.74
CA LYS A 68 -1.97 5.76 -8.11
C LYS A 68 -2.81 4.55 -7.72
N LEU A 69 -3.54 4.65 -6.61
CA LEU A 69 -4.40 3.57 -6.13
C LEU A 69 -5.75 3.52 -6.83
N SER A 70 -6.28 4.64 -7.33
CA SER A 70 -7.63 4.73 -7.93
C SER A 70 -7.84 3.85 -9.15
N GLY A 71 -6.77 3.52 -9.89
CA GLY A 71 -6.82 2.60 -11.04
C GLY A 71 -6.54 1.14 -10.70
N ARG A 72 -6.25 0.81 -9.43
CA ARG A 72 -5.87 -0.53 -9.01
C ARG A 72 -7.12 -1.34 -8.62
N THR A 73 -7.28 -2.53 -9.20
CA THR A 73 -8.36 -3.46 -8.81
C THR A 73 -8.07 -4.08 -7.45
N CYS A 74 -9.13 -4.41 -6.70
CA CYS A 74 -9.05 -5.01 -5.36
C CYS A 74 -8.17 -4.20 -4.39
N CYS A 75 -8.26 -2.88 -4.46
CA CYS A 75 -7.53 -1.97 -3.60
C CYS A 75 -8.50 -1.21 -2.69
N ILE A 76 -8.16 -1.13 -1.41
CA ILE A 76 -8.90 -0.29 -0.46
C ILE A 76 -8.32 1.12 -0.54
N GLN A 77 -9.18 2.07 -0.90
CA GLN A 77 -8.83 3.49 -0.91
C GLN A 77 -9.26 4.10 0.43
N HIS A 78 -8.49 5.05 0.88
CA HIS A 78 -8.76 5.80 2.10
C HIS A 78 -9.28 7.20 1.77
N SER A 79 -10.11 7.75 2.62
CA SER A 79 -10.34 9.19 2.65
C SER A 79 -9.07 9.91 3.16
N PHE A 80 -9.03 11.23 3.02
CA PHE A 80 -7.89 11.97 3.58
C PHE A 80 -7.80 11.84 5.10
N GLU A 81 -8.95 11.81 5.78
CA GLU A 81 -9.06 11.62 7.23
C GLU A 81 -8.53 10.23 7.64
N ASP A 82 -8.89 9.18 6.90
CA ASP A 82 -8.37 7.83 7.16
C ASP A 82 -6.86 7.76 6.90
N PHE A 83 -6.37 8.44 5.86
CA PHE A 83 -4.93 8.50 5.57
C PHE A 83 -4.13 9.18 6.70
N GLN A 84 -4.71 10.16 7.39
CA GLN A 84 -4.08 10.74 8.58
C GLN A 84 -3.86 9.70 9.69
N VAL A 85 -4.82 8.78 9.86
CA VAL A 85 -4.69 7.67 10.82
C VAL A 85 -3.61 6.68 10.36
N VAL A 86 -3.58 6.35 9.06
CA VAL A 86 -2.52 5.49 8.48
C VAL A 86 -1.14 6.10 8.70
N MET A 87 -0.98 7.41 8.50
CA MET A 87 0.29 8.11 8.74
C MET A 87 0.70 8.12 10.20
N ALA A 88 -0.25 8.30 11.12
CA ALA A 88 0.03 8.24 12.56
C ALA A 88 0.50 6.83 12.97
N ASP A 89 -0.16 5.77 12.47
CA ASP A 89 0.22 4.39 12.71
C ASP A 89 1.61 4.07 12.12
N LEU A 90 1.88 4.53 10.89
CA LEU A 90 3.18 4.38 10.25
C LEU A 90 4.32 4.94 11.11
N ILE A 91 4.14 6.17 11.63
CA ILE A 91 5.13 6.83 12.49
C ILE A 91 5.31 6.08 13.81
N LEU A 92 4.21 5.67 14.45
CA LEU A 92 4.23 4.89 15.68
C LEU A 92 4.91 3.53 15.53
N SER A 93 4.84 2.96 14.34
CA SER A 93 5.47 1.67 13.99
C SER A 93 6.90 1.80 13.48
N ASP A 94 7.57 2.93 13.69
CA ASP A 94 8.92 3.23 13.19
C ASP A 94 9.04 3.07 11.66
N GLY A 95 7.94 3.28 10.97
CA GLY A 95 7.88 3.31 9.51
C GLY A 95 8.15 4.70 8.95
N ILE A 96 8.38 4.77 7.65
CA ILE A 96 8.63 6.02 6.94
C ILE A 96 7.82 6.11 5.65
N LEU A 97 7.37 7.31 5.34
CA LEU A 97 6.90 7.69 4.02
C LEU A 97 7.95 8.59 3.39
N VAL A 98 8.36 8.26 2.17
CA VAL A 98 9.39 8.98 1.42
C VAL A 98 8.80 9.46 0.11
N THR A 99 9.04 10.73 -0.24
CA THR A 99 8.65 11.29 -1.54
C THR A 99 9.86 11.71 -2.35
N ALA A 100 9.81 11.47 -3.65
CA ALA A 100 10.73 12.03 -4.64
C ALA A 100 10.03 13.17 -5.39
N ARG A 101 10.71 14.29 -5.55
CA ARG A 101 10.18 15.49 -6.20
C ARG A 101 11.14 15.98 -7.28
N SER A 102 10.59 16.41 -8.40
CA SER A 102 11.26 17.16 -9.44
C SER A 102 10.45 18.41 -9.75
N GLU A 103 11.08 19.58 -9.84
CA GLU A 103 10.39 20.86 -10.08
C GLU A 103 9.21 21.10 -9.11
N ASN A 104 9.37 20.72 -7.84
CA ASN A 104 8.35 20.78 -6.79
C ASN A 104 7.14 19.86 -6.98
N GLN A 105 7.10 19.01 -7.99
CA GLN A 105 6.04 18.02 -8.17
C GLN A 105 6.48 16.66 -7.65
N ILE A 106 5.56 15.94 -7.01
CA ILE A 106 5.81 14.56 -6.57
C ILE A 106 5.85 13.67 -7.81
N ASN A 107 6.98 12.99 -8.02
CA ASN A 107 7.18 12.02 -9.09
C ASN A 107 7.54 10.62 -8.59
N GLY A 108 7.48 10.43 -7.28
CA GLY A 108 7.62 9.13 -6.65
C GLY A 108 7.27 9.16 -5.17
N LEU A 109 6.86 8.01 -4.65
CA LEU A 109 6.49 7.80 -3.26
C LEU A 109 6.78 6.37 -2.84
N ALA A 110 7.30 6.19 -1.63
CA ALA A 110 7.43 4.88 -1.00
C ALA A 110 6.91 4.91 0.44
N ILE A 111 6.18 3.86 0.83
CA ILE A 111 5.79 3.60 2.21
C ILE A 111 6.56 2.38 2.69
N VAL A 112 7.28 2.52 3.79
CA VAL A 112 8.19 1.50 4.29
C VAL A 112 7.91 1.22 5.75
N TYR A 113 7.72 -0.05 6.09
CA TYR A 113 7.59 -0.54 7.47
C TYR A 113 8.85 -1.28 7.90
N ARG A 114 9.18 -1.16 9.15
CA ARG A 114 10.19 -2.00 9.79
C ARG A 114 9.49 -3.12 10.55
N ARG A 115 9.77 -4.37 10.18
CA ARG A 115 9.34 -5.54 10.94
C ARG A 115 10.56 -6.33 11.36
N ASP A 116 10.82 -6.39 12.66
CA ASP A 116 12.02 -7.00 13.25
C ASP A 116 13.29 -6.41 12.62
N LYS A 117 13.99 -7.20 11.80
CA LYS A 117 15.21 -6.79 11.11
C LYS A 117 15.02 -6.58 9.61
N GLN A 118 13.78 -6.69 9.12
CA GLN A 118 13.45 -6.56 7.69
C GLN A 118 12.78 -5.23 7.39
N LEU A 119 13.10 -4.65 6.25
CA LEU A 119 12.36 -3.51 5.69
C LEU A 119 11.39 -4.02 4.64
N ILE A 120 10.14 -3.65 4.83
CA ILE A 120 9.04 -3.99 3.93
C ILE A 120 8.54 -2.71 3.27
N ILE A 121 8.67 -2.64 1.95
CA ILE A 121 8.10 -1.59 1.13
C ILE A 121 6.67 -2.02 0.81
N SER A 122 5.69 -1.40 1.44
CA SER A 122 4.27 -1.72 1.20
C SER A 122 3.75 -1.06 -0.06
N GLU A 123 4.22 0.13 -0.37
CA GLU A 123 3.91 0.85 -1.62
C GLU A 123 5.18 1.48 -2.19
N LEU A 124 5.35 1.39 -3.50
CA LEU A 124 6.41 2.04 -4.25
C LEU A 124 5.87 2.48 -5.61
N PHE A 125 5.78 3.78 -5.80
CA PHE A 125 5.36 4.41 -7.05
C PHE A 125 6.46 5.35 -7.53
N ALA A 126 6.77 5.32 -8.81
CA ALA A 126 7.74 6.23 -9.41
C ALA A 126 7.39 6.46 -10.89
N GLU A 127 7.51 7.71 -11.33
CA GLU A 127 7.27 8.10 -12.73
C GLU A 127 8.46 7.77 -13.64
N SER A 128 9.63 7.52 -13.04
CA SER A 128 10.85 7.15 -13.75
C SER A 128 11.72 6.21 -12.92
N LYS A 129 12.66 5.53 -13.59
CA LYS A 129 13.65 4.70 -12.91
C LYS A 129 14.58 5.53 -12.00
N ASP A 130 14.86 6.76 -12.37
CA ASP A 130 15.69 7.66 -11.56
C ASP A 130 14.98 8.04 -10.26
N ALA A 131 13.66 8.29 -10.30
CA ALA A 131 12.86 8.52 -9.12
C ALA A 131 12.80 7.27 -8.22
N GLU A 132 12.59 6.07 -8.80
CA GLU A 132 12.62 4.81 -8.08
C GLU A 132 13.96 4.58 -7.38
N HIS A 133 15.05 4.70 -8.12
CA HIS A 133 16.41 4.51 -7.58
C HIS A 133 16.73 5.55 -6.50
N SER A 134 16.30 6.80 -6.69
CA SER A 134 16.50 7.86 -5.69
C SER A 134 15.76 7.58 -4.39
N LEU A 135 14.51 7.10 -4.47
CA LEU A 135 13.73 6.65 -3.30
C LEU A 135 14.45 5.51 -2.56
N LEU A 136 14.81 4.45 -3.28
CA LEU A 136 15.50 3.28 -2.71
C LEU A 136 16.84 3.65 -2.08
N HIS A 137 17.60 4.54 -2.73
CA HIS A 137 18.87 5.04 -2.21
C HIS A 137 18.67 5.84 -0.91
N HIS A 138 17.68 6.72 -0.86
CA HIS A 138 17.35 7.47 0.35
C HIS A 138 16.93 6.55 1.50
N ILE A 139 16.08 5.56 1.24
CA ILE A 139 15.68 4.56 2.24
C ILE A 139 16.90 3.80 2.76
N LYS A 140 17.81 3.37 1.88
CA LYS A 140 19.08 2.73 2.25
C LYS A 140 19.93 3.63 3.15
N GLN A 141 20.08 4.91 2.81
CA GLN A 141 20.86 5.86 3.62
C GLN A 141 20.23 6.08 5.00
N PHE A 142 18.90 6.23 5.04
CA PHE A 142 18.19 6.48 6.29
C PHE A 142 18.18 5.27 7.23
N THR A 143 18.05 4.07 6.67
CA THR A 143 17.86 2.83 7.46
C THR A 143 19.14 2.02 7.65
N GLY A 144 20.16 2.25 6.83
CA GLY A 144 21.36 1.43 6.76
C GLY A 144 21.15 0.07 6.07
N CYS A 145 19.95 -0.25 5.62
CA CYS A 145 19.61 -1.54 5.01
C CYS A 145 19.72 -1.50 3.49
N ARG A 146 20.37 -2.53 2.93
CA ARG A 146 20.56 -2.68 1.49
C ARG A 146 19.56 -3.66 0.85
N HIS A 147 19.01 -4.56 1.66
CA HIS A 147 18.06 -5.57 1.23
C HIS A 147 16.68 -5.24 1.79
N MET A 148 15.67 -5.28 0.95
CA MET A 148 14.30 -4.90 1.26
C MET A 148 13.34 -5.85 0.54
N THR A 149 12.18 -6.09 1.15
CA THR A 149 11.10 -6.85 0.53
C THR A 149 10.01 -5.89 0.07
N GLN A 150 9.70 -5.87 -1.21
CA GLN A 150 8.59 -5.07 -1.74
C GLN A 150 7.34 -5.94 -1.84
N LEU A 151 6.21 -5.43 -1.35
CA LEU A 151 4.90 -6.01 -1.60
C LEU A 151 4.38 -5.52 -2.96
N LEU A 152 3.89 -6.45 -3.75
CA LEU A 152 3.34 -6.18 -5.09
C LEU A 152 1.89 -6.65 -5.16
N PRO A 153 1.07 -6.06 -6.04
CA PRO A 153 -0.19 -6.65 -6.43
C PRO A 153 0.02 -8.11 -6.88
N PRO A 154 -1.00 -8.98 -6.72
CA PRO A 154 -0.85 -10.37 -7.10
C PRO A 154 -0.66 -10.49 -8.63
N GLU A 155 0.38 -11.20 -9.05
CA GLU A 155 0.65 -11.52 -10.45
C GLU A 155 0.49 -13.01 -10.67
N LYS A 156 -0.10 -13.41 -11.82
CA LYS A 156 -0.44 -14.82 -12.09
C LYS A 156 0.76 -15.78 -12.09
N GLU A 157 1.93 -15.26 -12.44
CA GLU A 157 3.16 -16.06 -12.56
C GLU A 157 4.02 -16.07 -11.30
N GLN A 158 3.61 -15.33 -10.27
CA GLN A 158 4.33 -15.23 -8.99
C GLN A 158 3.60 -15.97 -7.88
N THR A 159 4.34 -16.39 -6.87
CA THR A 159 3.75 -16.92 -5.64
C THR A 159 2.89 -15.84 -4.98
N GLN A 160 1.63 -16.18 -4.74
CA GLN A 160 0.67 -15.29 -4.11
C GLN A 160 0.45 -15.68 -2.66
N TYR A 161 0.40 -14.70 -1.79
CA TYR A 161 0.16 -14.86 -0.37
C TYR A 161 -1.16 -14.21 0.02
N PRO A 162 -1.92 -14.77 0.96
CA PRO A 162 -3.14 -14.15 1.46
C PRO A 162 -2.81 -12.86 2.22
N LEU A 163 -3.49 -11.76 1.87
CA LEU A 163 -3.34 -10.47 2.54
C LEU A 163 -4.53 -10.17 3.43
N GLY A 164 -5.73 -10.27 2.88
CA GLY A 164 -6.92 -9.83 3.58
C GLY A 164 -8.17 -10.57 3.17
N MET A 165 -9.22 -10.31 3.93
CA MET A 165 -10.50 -10.98 3.79
C MET A 165 -11.62 -9.98 3.62
N ALA A 166 -12.69 -10.40 2.93
CA ALA A 166 -13.91 -9.63 2.80
C ALA A 166 -15.15 -10.47 3.08
N ARG A 167 -16.18 -9.80 3.53
CA ARG A 167 -17.51 -10.35 3.72
C ARG A 167 -18.56 -9.42 3.13
N ILE A 168 -19.52 -9.95 2.38
CA ILE A 168 -20.66 -9.20 1.89
C ILE A 168 -21.60 -8.92 3.07
N ILE A 169 -21.93 -7.65 3.30
CA ILE A 169 -22.84 -7.19 4.35
C ILE A 169 -24.26 -7.05 3.78
N ASN A 170 -24.40 -6.51 2.58
CA ASN A 170 -25.67 -6.28 1.92
C ASN A 170 -25.73 -7.01 0.56
N ALA A 171 -26.01 -8.31 0.60
CA ALA A 171 -26.02 -9.15 -0.60
C ALA A 171 -27.06 -8.70 -1.63
N LYS A 172 -28.22 -8.19 -1.20
CA LYS A 172 -29.29 -7.74 -2.10
C LYS A 172 -28.83 -6.55 -2.96
N GLU A 173 -28.25 -5.54 -2.34
CA GLU A 173 -27.79 -4.37 -3.07
C GLU A 173 -26.56 -4.68 -3.95
N VAL A 174 -25.63 -5.53 -3.46
CA VAL A 174 -24.50 -5.98 -4.26
C VAL A 174 -24.95 -6.71 -5.52
N LEU A 175 -25.96 -7.61 -5.41
CA LEU A 175 -26.53 -8.31 -6.57
C LEU A 175 -27.22 -7.34 -7.55
N GLN A 176 -27.92 -6.33 -7.05
CA GLN A 176 -28.55 -5.31 -7.89
C GLN A 176 -27.50 -4.49 -8.67
N LEU A 177 -26.43 -4.06 -7.99
CA LEU A 177 -25.32 -3.34 -8.62
C LEU A 177 -24.64 -4.21 -9.69
N TYR A 178 -24.38 -5.48 -9.37
CA TYR A 178 -23.79 -6.42 -10.32
C TYR A 178 -24.69 -6.59 -11.57
N ALA A 179 -25.98 -6.84 -11.38
CA ALA A 179 -26.92 -6.99 -12.50
C ALA A 179 -27.05 -5.73 -13.35
N SER A 180 -26.88 -4.53 -12.79
CA SER A 180 -26.88 -3.27 -13.54
C SER A 180 -25.57 -3.01 -14.32
N ALA A 181 -24.48 -3.57 -13.85
CA ALA A 181 -23.17 -3.40 -14.50
C ALA A 181 -22.94 -4.40 -15.66
N PHE A 182 -23.67 -5.52 -15.65
CA PHE A 182 -23.57 -6.58 -16.65
C PHE A 182 -24.97 -6.97 -17.15
N PRO A 183 -25.61 -6.07 -17.96
CA PRO A 183 -26.95 -6.27 -18.50
C PRO A 183 -27.04 -7.40 -19.51
#